data_bc968f6c01a557a337b869942c8e346e
#
_entry.id   bc968f6c01a557a337b869942c8e346e
#
_cell.length_a   1.000
_cell.length_b   1.000
_cell.length_c   1.000
_cell.angle_alpha   90.00
_cell.angle_beta   90.00
_cell.angle_gamma   90.00
#
_symmetry.space_group_name_H-M   'P 1'
#
loop_
_entity.id
_entity.type
_entity.pdbx_description
1 polymer ?
#
loop_
_entity_poly.entity_id
_entity_poly.type
_entity_poly.pdbx_seq_one_letter_code
_entity_poly.pdbx_strand_id
1 'polypeptide(L)'
;MIRLACIQIAPVFLDAKKTWEKLKEKIVEVKSNGAELVTWGETLIPGYPQWISPSGGAKFNNPQQKKAYAKYWQEALHLEESKIIEDMKTVAKKHKLMFMGGIIGAPSKN
;
A
#
# COMPACT_ATOMS: atom_id res chain seq x y z
N MET A 1 14.42 24.06 2.43
CA MET A 1 14.81 22.69 1.98
C MET A 1 13.88 21.69 2.63
N ILE A 2 13.25 20.81 1.85
CA ILE A 2 12.38 19.73 2.34
C ILE A 2 13.21 18.46 2.55
N ARG A 3 13.02 17.82 3.71
CA ARG A 3 13.66 16.54 4.01
C ARG A 3 12.75 15.39 3.60
N LEU A 4 13.16 14.67 2.56
CA LEU A 4 12.44 13.53 1.98
C LEU A 4 12.95 12.22 2.59
N ALA A 5 12.04 11.32 2.94
CA ALA A 5 12.34 9.94 3.28
C ALA A 5 11.71 8.97 2.27
N CYS A 6 12.52 8.10 1.69
CA CYS A 6 12.05 6.99 0.87
C CYS A 6 12.03 5.71 1.70
N ILE A 7 10.86 5.13 1.92
CA ILE A 7 10.71 3.89 2.68
C ILE A 7 10.67 2.71 1.70
N GLN A 8 11.63 1.80 1.85
CA GLN A 8 11.69 0.56 1.10
C GLN A 8 11.57 -0.62 2.06
N ILE A 9 10.43 -1.28 2.03
CA ILE A 9 10.11 -2.44 2.88
C ILE A 9 9.41 -3.51 2.06
N ALA A 10 9.54 -4.76 2.49
CA ALA A 10 8.71 -5.83 1.95
C ALA A 10 7.29 -5.73 2.54
N PRO A 11 6.23 -5.82 1.71
CA PRO A 11 4.87 -5.88 2.23
C PRO A 11 4.61 -7.19 3.00
N VAL A 12 3.58 -7.20 3.81
CA VAL A 12 2.91 -8.45 4.18
C VAL A 12 1.97 -8.78 3.02
N PHE A 13 2.40 -9.68 2.16
CA PHE A 13 1.81 -9.90 0.84
C PHE A 13 0.32 -10.28 0.93
N LEU A 14 -0.51 -9.60 0.15
CA LEU A 14 -1.98 -9.74 0.16
C LEU A 14 -2.63 -9.53 1.54
N ASP A 15 -2.04 -8.67 2.36
CA ASP A 15 -2.60 -8.21 3.63
C ASP A 15 -2.36 -6.71 3.77
N ALA A 16 -3.32 -5.93 3.28
CA ALA A 16 -3.22 -4.47 3.26
C ALA A 16 -3.09 -3.88 4.67
N LYS A 17 -3.82 -4.44 5.63
CA LYS A 17 -3.80 -3.97 7.02
C LYS A 17 -2.42 -4.16 7.66
N LYS A 18 -1.86 -5.37 7.60
CA LYS A 18 -0.54 -5.64 8.17
C LYS A 18 0.57 -4.89 7.44
N THR A 19 0.45 -4.71 6.13
CA THR A 19 1.40 -3.91 5.37
C THR A 19 1.35 -2.44 5.83
N TRP A 20 0.16 -1.89 6.03
CA TRP A 20 0.01 -0.53 6.56
C TRP A 20 0.60 -0.39 7.97
N GLU A 21 0.32 -1.32 8.89
CA GLU A 21 0.89 -1.29 10.24
C GLU A 21 2.43 -1.27 10.21
N LYS A 22 3.03 -2.12 9.39
CA LYS A 22 4.48 -2.16 9.20
C LYS A 22 5.03 -0.86 8.60
N LEU A 23 4.34 -0.28 7.62
CA LEU A 23 4.71 1.00 7.03
C LEU A 23 4.60 2.14 8.05
N LYS A 24 3.54 2.14 8.85
CA LYS A 24 3.29 3.14 9.88
C LYS A 24 4.43 3.20 10.92
N GLU A 25 4.96 2.05 11.35
CA GLU A 25 6.14 2.01 12.24
C GLU A 25 7.34 2.72 11.60
N LYS A 26 7.59 2.48 10.31
CA LYS A 26 8.69 3.14 9.58
C LYS A 26 8.44 4.63 9.37
N ILE A 27 7.19 5.04 9.18
CA ILE A 27 6.84 6.46 9.09
C ILE A 27 7.19 7.20 10.39
N VAL A 28 6.91 6.61 11.54
CA VAL A 28 7.27 7.19 12.85
C VAL A 28 8.78 7.29 12.99
N GLU A 29 9.52 6.26 12.59
CA GLU A 29 10.98 6.25 12.61
C GLU A 29 11.58 7.37 11.75
N VAL A 30 11.15 7.50 10.48
CA VAL A 30 11.69 8.55 9.60
C VAL A 30 11.27 9.94 10.04
N LYS A 31 10.10 10.08 10.67
CA LYS A 31 9.69 11.35 11.27
C LYS A 31 10.62 11.77 12.41
N SER A 32 11.04 10.85 13.27
CA SER A 32 12.00 11.14 14.33
C SER A 32 13.35 11.61 13.80
N ASN A 33 13.69 11.22 12.56
CA ASN A 33 14.88 11.66 11.82
C ASN A 33 14.66 12.96 11.03
N GLY A 34 13.51 13.60 11.21
CA GLY A 34 13.21 14.93 10.66
C GLY A 34 12.59 14.92 9.26
N ALA A 35 12.03 13.81 8.78
CA ALA A 35 11.32 13.78 7.50
C ALA A 35 10.10 14.71 7.51
N GLU A 36 9.85 15.33 6.37
CA GLU A 36 8.69 16.20 6.10
C GLU A 36 7.80 15.63 4.99
N LEU A 37 8.43 14.93 4.03
CA LEU A 37 7.77 14.19 2.97
C LEU A 37 8.23 12.72 3.04
N VAL A 38 7.26 11.81 3.01
CA VAL A 38 7.51 10.36 3.04
C VAL A 38 6.96 9.74 1.78
N THR A 39 7.78 8.91 1.12
CA THR A 39 7.37 8.17 -0.06
C THR A 39 7.67 6.68 0.10
N TRP A 40 6.90 5.85 -0.60
CA TRP A 40 7.10 4.40 -0.73
C TRP A 40 6.77 3.92 -2.13
N GLY A 41 7.19 2.70 -2.45
CA GLY A 41 7.14 2.17 -3.80
C GLY A 41 5.75 1.89 -4.33
N GLU A 42 5.69 1.71 -5.65
CA GLU A 42 4.50 1.33 -6.40
C GLU A 42 3.86 0.07 -5.81
N THR A 43 2.55 0.09 -5.66
CA THR A 43 1.76 -1.06 -5.22
C THR A 43 2.20 -1.71 -3.90
N LEU A 44 2.91 -1.00 -3.02
CA LEU A 44 3.32 -1.56 -1.72
C LEU A 44 2.11 -2.13 -0.97
N ILE A 45 0.96 -1.50 -1.08
CA ILE A 45 -0.28 -1.98 -0.46
C ILE A 45 -1.27 -2.40 -1.56
N PRO A 46 -1.61 -3.69 -1.63
CA PRO A 46 -1.28 -4.82 -0.75
C PRO A 46 -0.04 -5.61 -1.16
N GLY A 47 0.76 -5.13 -2.08
CA GLY A 47 1.95 -5.75 -2.63
C GLY A 47 1.92 -5.83 -4.14
N TYR A 48 3.10 -5.94 -4.77
CA TYR A 48 3.21 -6.11 -6.22
C TYR A 48 2.68 -7.49 -6.64
N PRO A 49 1.94 -7.63 -7.76
CA PRO A 49 1.34 -8.90 -8.17
C PRO A 49 2.36 -9.90 -8.72
N GLN A 50 3.28 -10.36 -7.89
CA GLN A 50 4.39 -11.23 -8.25
C GLN A 50 3.96 -12.62 -8.73
N TRP A 51 2.72 -13.05 -8.43
CA TRP A 51 2.21 -14.37 -8.85
C TRP A 51 1.98 -14.49 -10.34
N ILE A 52 1.86 -13.39 -11.08
CA ILE A 52 1.51 -13.39 -12.50
C ILE A 52 2.54 -14.20 -13.30
N SER A 53 3.82 -13.91 -13.14
CA SER A 53 4.88 -14.58 -13.89
C SER A 53 5.02 -16.07 -13.55
N PRO A 54 5.20 -16.48 -12.27
CA PRO A 54 5.35 -17.90 -11.92
C PRO A 54 4.08 -18.72 -12.16
N SER A 55 2.91 -18.12 -12.23
CA SER A 55 1.65 -18.83 -12.56
C SER A 55 1.36 -18.93 -14.07
N GLY A 56 2.35 -18.60 -14.91
CA GLY A 56 2.25 -18.72 -16.37
C GLY A 56 1.77 -17.46 -17.09
N GLY A 57 1.98 -16.30 -16.48
CA GLY A 57 1.57 -15.01 -17.06
C GLY A 57 0.06 -14.81 -17.07
N ALA A 58 -0.40 -13.85 -17.85
CA ALA A 58 -1.82 -13.52 -17.95
C ALA A 58 -2.56 -14.50 -18.90
N LYS A 59 -2.63 -15.76 -18.55
CA LYS A 59 -3.38 -16.75 -19.33
C LYS A 59 -4.88 -16.49 -19.24
N PHE A 60 -5.51 -16.36 -20.43
CA PHE A 60 -6.95 -16.19 -20.52
C PHE A 60 -7.69 -17.29 -19.76
N ASN A 61 -8.64 -16.89 -18.93
CA ASN A 61 -9.56 -17.76 -18.21
C ASN A 61 -8.90 -18.82 -17.28
N ASN A 62 -7.66 -18.57 -16.81
CA ASN A 62 -6.98 -19.45 -15.87
C ASN A 62 -7.61 -19.37 -14.46
N PRO A 63 -8.13 -20.49 -13.88
CA PRO A 63 -8.81 -20.46 -12.59
C PRO A 63 -7.91 -20.02 -11.42
N GLN A 64 -6.64 -20.40 -11.43
CA GLN A 64 -5.70 -20.02 -10.37
C GLN A 64 -5.42 -18.51 -10.38
N GLN A 65 -5.22 -17.94 -11.56
CA GLN A 65 -5.02 -16.50 -11.70
C GLN A 65 -6.27 -15.71 -11.33
N LYS A 66 -7.45 -16.17 -11.72
CA LYS A 66 -8.72 -15.55 -11.29
C LYS A 66 -8.85 -15.50 -9.78
N LYS A 67 -8.50 -16.60 -9.10
CA LYS A 67 -8.53 -16.66 -7.63
C LYS A 67 -7.51 -15.71 -6.99
N ALA A 68 -6.31 -15.63 -7.53
CA ALA A 68 -5.27 -14.71 -7.07
C ALA A 68 -5.70 -13.24 -7.28
N TYR A 69 -6.24 -12.90 -8.45
CA TYR A 69 -6.78 -11.56 -8.71
C TYR A 69 -7.96 -11.21 -7.80
N ALA A 70 -8.86 -12.15 -7.54
CA ALA A 70 -9.98 -11.92 -6.62
C ALA A 70 -9.48 -11.58 -5.20
N LYS A 71 -8.46 -12.29 -4.72
CA LYS A 71 -7.83 -11.99 -3.42
C LYS A 71 -7.13 -10.63 -3.43
N TYR A 72 -6.41 -10.33 -4.49
CA TYR A 72 -5.73 -9.06 -4.67
C TYR A 72 -6.72 -7.89 -4.67
N TRP A 73 -7.82 -8.04 -5.38
CA TRP A 73 -8.91 -7.06 -5.43
C TRP A 73 -9.57 -6.83 -4.07
N GLN A 74 -9.76 -7.89 -3.28
CA GLN A 74 -10.32 -7.78 -1.93
C GLN A 74 -9.46 -6.93 -0.99
N GLU A 75 -8.14 -6.91 -1.22
CA GLU A 75 -7.19 -6.13 -0.43
C GLU A 75 -6.95 -4.70 -1.01
N ALA A 76 -7.56 -4.36 -2.14
CA ALA A 76 -7.48 -3.02 -2.71
C ALA A 76 -8.19 -1.98 -1.81
N LEU A 77 -7.65 -0.77 -1.76
CA LEU A 77 -8.16 0.28 -0.89
C LEU A 77 -9.21 1.14 -1.60
N HIS A 78 -10.36 1.29 -1.00
CA HIS A 78 -11.36 2.25 -1.43
C HIS A 78 -11.03 3.62 -0.85
N LEU A 79 -10.67 4.59 -1.68
CA LEU A 79 -10.13 5.88 -1.24
C LEU A 79 -11.07 6.65 -0.29
N GLU A 80 -12.37 6.50 -0.46
CA GLU A 80 -13.38 7.21 0.34
C GLU A 80 -13.88 6.42 1.56
N GLU A 81 -13.74 5.10 1.55
CA GLU A 81 -14.36 4.21 2.55
C GLU A 81 -13.36 3.42 3.39
N SER A 82 -12.10 3.36 2.97
CA SER A 82 -11.10 2.54 3.63
C SER A 82 -10.64 3.12 4.96
N LYS A 83 -10.76 2.33 6.03
CA LYS A 83 -10.19 2.68 7.35
C LYS A 83 -8.68 2.88 7.31
N ILE A 84 -7.98 2.21 6.41
CA ILE A 84 -6.54 2.39 6.21
C ILE A 84 -6.26 3.80 5.67
N ILE A 85 -7.04 4.26 4.69
CA ILE A 85 -6.91 5.62 4.13
C ILE A 85 -7.20 6.67 5.20
N GLU A 86 -8.22 6.47 6.02
CA GLU A 86 -8.52 7.39 7.13
C GLU A 86 -7.39 7.40 8.17
N ASP A 87 -6.82 6.26 8.50
CA ASP A 87 -5.67 6.19 9.40
C ASP A 87 -4.43 6.86 8.79
N MET A 88 -4.19 6.70 7.48
CA MET A 88 -3.12 7.43 6.76
C MET A 88 -3.27 8.95 6.90
N LYS A 89 -4.47 9.47 6.69
CA LYS A 89 -4.77 10.91 6.87
C LYS A 89 -4.51 11.35 8.31
N THR A 90 -4.94 10.55 9.27
CA THR A 90 -4.75 10.82 10.70
C THR A 90 -3.26 10.84 11.07
N VAL A 91 -2.49 9.87 10.61
CA VAL A 91 -1.04 9.78 10.85
C VAL A 91 -0.31 10.95 10.18
N ALA A 92 -0.65 11.28 8.93
CA ALA A 92 -0.06 12.40 8.21
C ALA A 92 -0.30 13.72 8.96
N LYS A 93 -1.54 13.97 9.39
CA LYS A 93 -1.92 15.17 10.15
C LYS A 93 -1.22 15.22 11.52
N LYS A 94 -1.26 14.11 12.27
CA LYS A 94 -0.63 14.01 13.60
C LYS A 94 0.86 14.33 13.57
N HIS A 95 1.56 13.81 12.59
CA HIS A 95 3.02 13.96 12.46
C HIS A 95 3.43 15.14 11.56
N LYS A 96 2.48 15.89 11.01
CA LYS A 96 2.74 16.99 10.06
C LYS A 96 3.64 16.50 8.90
N LEU A 97 3.22 15.39 8.26
CA LEU A 97 3.89 14.76 7.15
C LEU A 97 3.06 14.85 5.88
N MET A 98 3.75 14.93 4.76
CA MET A 98 3.17 14.72 3.43
C MET A 98 3.49 13.29 2.99
N PHE A 99 2.51 12.57 2.44
CA PHE A 99 2.69 11.22 1.88
C PHE A 99 2.56 11.22 0.37
N MET A 100 3.46 10.48 -0.28
CA MET A 100 3.39 10.16 -1.69
C MET A 100 3.75 8.69 -1.85
N GLY A 101 2.78 7.82 -2.12
CA GLY A 101 3.07 6.38 -2.18
C GLY A 101 2.08 5.61 -3.02
N GLY A 102 2.53 4.44 -3.48
CA GLY A 102 1.74 3.53 -4.31
C GLY A 102 0.81 2.65 -3.49
N ILE A 103 -0.43 2.59 -3.94
CA ILE A 103 -1.47 1.68 -3.43
C ILE A 103 -2.26 1.12 -4.61
N ILE A 104 -2.90 -0.01 -4.41
CA ILE A 104 -3.96 -0.46 -5.32
C ILE A 104 -5.27 0.11 -4.83
N GLY A 105 -5.83 1.01 -5.63
CA GLY A 105 -7.14 1.60 -5.38
C GLY A 105 -8.25 0.78 -6.00
N ALA A 106 -9.38 0.70 -5.32
CA ALA A 106 -10.63 0.18 -5.87
C ALA A 106 -11.66 1.31 -6.00
N PRO A 107 -12.55 1.29 -7.02
CA PRO A 107 -13.62 2.27 -7.12
C PRO A 107 -14.55 2.17 -5.92
N SER A 108 -15.22 3.28 -5.61
CA SER A 108 -16.29 3.27 -4.60
C SER A 108 -17.41 2.30 -5.04
N LYS A 109 -18.08 1.71 -4.06
CA LYS A 109 -19.16 0.71 -4.29
C LYS A 109 -20.49 1.33 -4.77
N ASN A 110 -20.46 2.59 -5.10
CA ASN A 110 -21.66 3.30 -5.61
C ASN A 110 -21.90 3.04 -7.07
#